data_d47cafe6a8ce54b059d588ccdbd31211
#
_entry.id   d47cafe6a8ce54b059d588ccdbd31211
#
_cell.length_a   1.000
_cell.length_b   1.000
_cell.length_c   1.000
_cell.angle_alpha   90.00
_cell.angle_beta   90.00
_cell.angle_gamma   90.00
#
_symmetry.space_group_name_H-M   'P 1'
#
loop_
_entity.id
_entity.type
_entity.pdbx_description
1 polymer ?
#
loop_
_entity_poly.entity_id
_entity_poly.type
_entity_poly.pdbx_seq_one_letter_code
_entity_poly.pdbx_strand_id
1 'polypeptide(L)'
;KGIRQGLQWCAEVYQELKKLLDEDGHSTGVGDEGGFAPDLKNTFEVLDYLMKAVRSAGFEPGRDISFAMDAAASELFQEDAAMYYFPGETKSLIRKNAKTIEQNNTQETECNCEGTMVVTEEIKDVCICETDCNCLTPDTDGQMIMRSTDEMIDYYEKLVDKYPIVSIEDPLDEEDWDGWKKITERLGRKIMLVGDDLFVTNVTRLQRGINNGCANAILIKPNQIGSLTETMLTILTAKEHGYRTIMSHRSGETEDTFIA
;
A
#
# COMPACT_ATOMS: atom_id res chain seq x y z
N LYS A 1 19.47 21.26 5.49
CA LYS A 1 18.68 21.51 4.28
C LYS A 1 17.32 22.05 4.72
N GLY A 2 16.80 23.12 4.06
CA GLY A 2 15.52 23.71 4.44
C GLY A 2 14.35 22.98 3.73
N ILE A 3 13.13 23.17 4.25
CA ILE A 3 11.90 22.56 3.71
C ILE A 3 11.69 22.88 2.22
N ARG A 4 12.02 24.12 1.79
CA ARG A 4 11.93 24.54 0.38
C ARG A 4 12.78 23.66 -0.55
N GLN A 5 13.99 23.30 -0.13
CA GLN A 5 14.87 22.41 -0.90
C GLN A 5 14.32 20.99 -0.93
N GLY A 6 13.75 20.52 0.18
CA GLY A 6 13.09 19.21 0.21
C GLY A 6 11.91 19.12 -0.77
N LEU A 7 11.04 20.12 -0.78
CA LEU A 7 9.92 20.20 -1.72
C LEU A 7 10.40 20.23 -3.20
N GLN A 8 11.47 20.98 -3.48
CA GLN A 8 12.06 21.01 -4.83
C GLN A 8 12.52 19.60 -5.24
N TRP A 9 13.26 18.91 -4.39
CA TRP A 9 13.76 17.57 -4.68
C TRP A 9 12.64 16.55 -4.89
N CYS A 10 11.59 16.61 -4.05
CA CYS A 10 10.42 15.76 -4.23
C CYS A 10 9.73 16.04 -5.58
N ALA A 11 9.61 17.32 -5.97
CA ALA A 11 9.03 17.69 -7.27
C ALA A 11 9.88 17.18 -8.45
N GLU A 12 11.20 17.26 -8.37
CA GLU A 12 12.11 16.74 -9.39
C GLU A 12 11.97 15.21 -9.52
N VAL A 13 11.94 14.48 -8.41
CA VAL A 13 11.70 13.02 -8.41
C VAL A 13 10.33 12.67 -8.98
N TYR A 14 9.28 13.43 -8.63
CA TYR A 14 7.93 13.25 -9.16
C TYR A 14 7.88 13.39 -10.69
N GLN A 15 8.57 14.38 -11.25
CA GLN A 15 8.62 14.56 -12.72
C GLN A 15 9.37 13.43 -13.42
N GLU A 16 10.47 12.95 -12.84
CA GLU A 16 11.19 11.78 -13.38
C GLU A 16 10.36 10.50 -13.27
N LEU A 17 9.62 10.32 -12.16
CA LEU A 17 8.70 9.19 -12.03
C LEU A 17 7.62 9.20 -13.11
N LYS A 18 7.01 10.38 -13.37
CA LYS A 18 6.03 10.55 -14.45
C LYS A 18 6.59 10.09 -15.79
N LYS A 19 7.78 10.60 -16.13
CA LYS A 19 8.46 10.27 -17.39
C LYS A 19 8.72 8.77 -17.53
N LEU A 20 9.25 8.11 -16.48
CA LEU A 20 9.52 6.69 -16.50
C LEU A 20 8.24 5.85 -16.69
N LEU A 21 7.15 6.24 -16.03
CA LEU A 21 5.85 5.57 -16.19
C LEU A 21 5.31 5.75 -17.61
N ASP A 22 5.38 6.97 -18.18
CA ASP A 22 4.96 7.25 -19.57
C ASP A 22 5.79 6.46 -20.59
N GLU A 23 7.12 6.41 -20.42
CA GLU A 23 8.03 5.66 -21.30
C GLU A 23 7.74 4.16 -21.31
N ASP A 24 7.35 3.59 -20.17
CA ASP A 24 7.00 2.17 -20.04
C ASP A 24 5.50 1.89 -20.36
N GLY A 25 4.74 2.92 -20.78
CA GLY A 25 3.33 2.82 -21.21
C GLY A 25 2.34 2.66 -20.04
N HIS A 26 2.73 3.03 -18.84
CA HIS A 26 1.84 3.03 -17.68
C HIS A 26 1.02 4.32 -17.59
N SER A 27 -0.16 4.23 -16.93
CA SER A 27 -0.98 5.41 -16.64
C SER A 27 -0.26 6.37 -15.70
N THR A 28 -0.30 7.67 -16.03
CA THR A 28 0.13 8.77 -15.16
C THR A 28 -1.05 9.58 -14.64
N GLY A 29 -2.24 8.98 -14.61
CA GLY A 29 -3.41 9.51 -13.91
C GLY A 29 -3.12 9.67 -12.42
N VAL A 30 -3.61 10.76 -11.83
CA VAL A 30 -3.38 11.10 -10.42
C VAL A 30 -4.60 10.74 -9.60
N GLY A 31 -4.38 10.15 -8.42
CA GLY A 31 -5.39 9.96 -7.39
C GLY A 31 -5.68 11.26 -6.60
N ASP A 32 -6.58 11.18 -5.64
CA ASP A 32 -7.06 12.33 -4.86
C ASP A 32 -5.95 13.03 -4.06
N GLU A 33 -4.92 12.29 -3.68
CA GLU A 33 -3.74 12.81 -2.97
C GLU A 33 -2.59 13.28 -3.89
N GLY A 34 -2.83 13.32 -5.21
CA GLY A 34 -1.87 13.83 -6.20
C GLY A 34 -0.76 12.85 -6.61
N GLY A 35 -0.75 11.63 -6.09
CA GLY A 35 0.15 10.55 -6.50
C GLY A 35 -0.32 9.87 -7.79
N PHE A 36 0.61 9.27 -8.54
CA PHE A 36 0.25 8.45 -9.70
C PHE A 36 -0.36 7.12 -9.24
N ALA A 37 -1.37 6.65 -9.99
CA ALA A 37 -2.05 5.37 -9.75
C ALA A 37 -1.89 4.41 -10.95
N PRO A 38 -0.67 3.97 -11.28
CA PRO A 38 -0.44 3.00 -12.35
C PRO A 38 -0.88 1.60 -11.93
N ASP A 39 -1.33 0.78 -12.90
CA ASP A 39 -1.62 -0.65 -12.68
C ASP A 39 -0.30 -1.45 -12.68
N LEU A 40 0.42 -1.44 -11.56
CA LEU A 40 1.66 -2.18 -11.36
C LEU A 40 1.39 -3.52 -10.66
N LYS A 41 2.33 -4.48 -10.80
CA LYS A 41 2.11 -5.87 -10.37
C LYS A 41 2.08 -6.04 -8.85
N ASN A 42 2.95 -5.32 -8.15
CA ASN A 42 3.12 -5.42 -6.70
C ASN A 42 3.93 -4.25 -6.15
N THR A 43 4.02 -4.14 -4.83
CA THR A 43 4.76 -3.08 -4.13
C THR A 43 6.25 -3.04 -4.49
N PHE A 44 6.88 -4.19 -4.78
CA PHE A 44 8.30 -4.19 -5.18
C PHE A 44 8.50 -3.44 -6.50
N GLU A 45 7.63 -3.64 -7.48
CA GLU A 45 7.70 -2.92 -8.76
C GLU A 45 7.49 -1.41 -8.57
N VAL A 46 6.55 -1.01 -7.70
CA VAL A 46 6.34 0.41 -7.33
C VAL A 46 7.61 1.01 -6.74
N LEU A 47 8.21 0.35 -5.75
CA LEU A 47 9.43 0.82 -5.10
C LEU A 47 10.64 0.81 -6.04
N ASP A 48 10.73 -0.15 -6.98
CA ASP A 48 11.77 -0.16 -8.01
C ASP A 48 11.64 1.04 -8.96
N TYR A 49 10.41 1.47 -9.33
CA TYR A 49 10.18 2.73 -10.07
C TYR A 49 10.60 3.95 -9.28
N LEU A 50 10.25 4.03 -8.00
CA LEU A 50 10.66 5.12 -7.12
C LEU A 50 12.19 5.19 -6.98
N MET A 51 12.87 4.04 -6.83
CA MET A 51 14.34 3.98 -6.80
C MET A 51 14.97 4.50 -8.10
N LYS A 52 14.40 4.14 -9.26
CA LYS A 52 14.83 4.64 -10.57
C LYS A 52 14.63 6.15 -10.67
N ALA A 53 13.43 6.64 -10.29
CA ALA A 53 13.09 8.07 -10.36
C ALA A 53 14.03 8.93 -9.52
N VAL A 54 14.33 8.49 -8.27
CA VAL A 54 15.28 9.18 -7.38
C VAL A 54 16.67 9.29 -8.05
N ARG A 55 17.16 8.18 -8.64
CA ARG A 55 18.47 8.20 -9.33
C ARG A 55 18.44 9.05 -10.60
N SER A 56 17.37 8.97 -11.40
CA SER A 56 17.22 9.78 -12.62
C SER A 56 17.17 11.28 -12.32
N ALA A 57 16.60 11.67 -11.17
CA ALA A 57 16.62 13.04 -10.66
C ALA A 57 18.00 13.48 -10.11
N GLY A 58 18.99 12.58 -10.11
CA GLY A 58 20.35 12.88 -9.65
C GLY A 58 20.56 12.74 -8.14
N PHE A 59 19.65 12.08 -7.42
CA PHE A 59 19.74 11.86 -5.99
C PHE A 59 20.10 10.41 -5.64
N GLU A 60 20.65 10.21 -4.44
CA GLU A 60 20.99 8.88 -3.93
C GLU A 60 19.90 8.39 -2.98
N PRO A 61 19.21 7.26 -3.29
CA PRO A 61 18.22 6.67 -2.39
C PRO A 61 18.83 6.29 -1.04
N GLY A 62 18.14 6.63 0.04
CA GLY A 62 18.57 6.37 1.42
C GLY A 62 19.51 7.44 2.01
N ARG A 63 20.21 8.21 1.15
CA ARG A 63 21.05 9.32 1.60
C ARG A 63 20.37 10.67 1.43
N ASP A 64 19.81 10.92 0.26
CA ASP A 64 19.18 12.19 -0.12
C ASP A 64 17.65 12.09 0.00
N ILE A 65 17.06 11.00 -0.45
CA ILE A 65 15.64 10.69 -0.44
C ILE A 65 15.43 9.31 0.19
N SER A 66 14.49 9.24 1.13
CA SER A 66 13.97 7.99 1.71
C SER A 66 12.47 7.88 1.48
N PHE A 67 11.91 6.70 1.64
CA PHE A 67 10.51 6.44 1.38
C PHE A 67 9.70 6.35 2.67
N ALA A 68 8.51 6.91 2.65
CA ALA A 68 7.45 6.69 3.61
C ALA A 68 6.30 5.98 2.90
N MET A 69 5.72 4.97 3.52
CA MET A 69 4.60 4.20 2.98
C MET A 69 3.38 4.42 3.86
N ASP A 70 2.22 4.54 3.22
CA ASP A 70 0.92 4.32 3.84
C ASP A 70 0.35 3.04 3.23
N ALA A 71 0.16 2.01 4.05
CA ALA A 71 -0.30 0.71 3.60
C ALA A 71 -1.82 0.57 3.66
N ALA A 72 -2.48 1.38 4.51
CA ALA A 72 -3.93 1.36 4.75
C ALA A 72 -4.48 -0.08 4.83
N ALA A 73 -3.79 -0.93 5.61
CA ALA A 73 -3.97 -2.38 5.53
C ALA A 73 -5.36 -2.86 5.99
N SER A 74 -6.10 -2.06 6.75
CA SER A 74 -7.49 -2.36 7.09
C SER A 74 -8.38 -2.49 5.84
N GLU A 75 -8.09 -1.75 4.76
CA GLU A 75 -8.82 -1.88 3.48
C GLU A 75 -8.57 -3.23 2.78
N LEU A 76 -7.45 -3.89 3.09
CA LEU A 76 -7.10 -5.20 2.54
C LEU A 76 -7.62 -6.35 3.41
N PHE A 77 -7.99 -6.07 4.66
CA PHE A 77 -8.33 -7.09 5.65
C PHE A 77 -9.71 -7.69 5.37
N GLN A 78 -9.79 -9.01 5.36
CA GLN A 78 -11.00 -9.78 5.19
C GLN A 78 -11.36 -10.43 6.53
N GLU A 79 -12.35 -9.89 7.25
CA GLU A 79 -12.74 -10.32 8.60
C GLU A 79 -13.07 -11.82 8.63
N ASP A 80 -13.85 -12.33 7.67
CA ASP A 80 -14.28 -13.73 7.61
C ASP A 80 -13.11 -14.72 7.50
N ALA A 81 -12.02 -14.30 6.83
CA ALA A 81 -10.83 -15.12 6.61
C ALA A 81 -9.71 -14.82 7.62
N ALA A 82 -9.80 -13.71 8.35
CA ALA A 82 -8.72 -13.14 9.15
C ALA A 82 -7.39 -13.02 8.39
N MET A 83 -7.47 -12.57 7.13
CA MET A 83 -6.34 -12.45 6.21
C MET A 83 -6.43 -11.17 5.39
N TYR A 84 -5.29 -10.73 4.88
CA TYR A 84 -5.16 -9.57 3.99
C TYR A 84 -5.19 -10.00 2.53
N TYR A 85 -6.14 -9.48 1.75
CA TYR A 85 -6.30 -9.77 0.33
C TYR A 85 -5.58 -8.75 -0.55
N PHE A 86 -4.79 -9.21 -1.52
CA PHE A 86 -4.02 -8.38 -2.45
C PHE A 86 -4.61 -8.43 -3.87
N PRO A 87 -5.60 -7.59 -4.21
CA PRO A 87 -6.28 -7.66 -5.50
C PRO A 87 -5.35 -7.39 -6.68
N GLY A 88 -4.42 -6.45 -6.57
CA GLY A 88 -3.46 -6.12 -7.64
C GLY A 88 -2.51 -7.28 -7.95
N GLU A 89 -1.97 -7.94 -6.91
CA GLU A 89 -1.09 -9.10 -7.09
C GLU A 89 -1.86 -10.30 -7.66
N THR A 90 -3.09 -10.53 -7.18
CA THR A 90 -4.00 -11.56 -7.70
C THR A 90 -4.27 -11.36 -9.18
N LYS A 91 -4.66 -10.16 -9.61
CA LYS A 91 -4.91 -9.80 -11.00
C LYS A 91 -3.67 -10.00 -11.87
N SER A 92 -2.50 -9.66 -11.36
CA SER A 92 -1.22 -9.84 -12.04
C SER A 92 -0.88 -11.32 -12.22
N LEU A 93 -1.13 -12.16 -11.22
CA LEU A 93 -0.93 -13.61 -11.27
C LEU A 93 -1.83 -14.26 -12.33
N ILE A 94 -3.12 -13.91 -12.34
CA ILE A 94 -4.09 -14.40 -13.32
C ILE A 94 -3.65 -14.05 -14.74
N ARG A 95 -3.27 -12.79 -15.01
CA ARG A 95 -2.75 -12.36 -16.32
C ARG A 95 -1.50 -13.12 -16.76
N LYS A 96 -0.60 -13.43 -15.83
CA LYS A 96 0.61 -14.20 -16.11
C LYS A 96 0.27 -15.64 -16.49
N ASN A 97 -0.64 -16.28 -15.76
CA ASN A 97 -1.07 -17.65 -16.03
C ASN A 97 -1.79 -17.75 -17.39
N ALA A 98 -2.67 -16.81 -17.72
CA ALA A 98 -3.35 -16.73 -19.02
C ALA A 98 -2.34 -16.66 -20.19
N LYS A 99 -1.34 -15.78 -20.13
CA LYS A 99 -0.29 -15.67 -21.15
C LYS A 99 0.53 -16.95 -21.30
N THR A 100 0.81 -17.66 -20.21
CA THR A 100 1.54 -18.92 -20.22
C THR A 100 0.72 -20.01 -20.90
N ILE A 101 -0.59 -20.04 -20.71
CA ILE A 101 -1.53 -20.97 -21.38
C ILE A 101 -1.58 -20.68 -22.87
N GLU A 102 -1.69 -19.41 -23.30
CA GLU A 102 -1.65 -19.02 -24.72
C GLU A 102 -0.33 -19.45 -25.40
N GLN A 103 0.81 -19.31 -24.73
CA GLN A 103 2.11 -19.70 -25.27
C GLN A 103 2.30 -21.23 -25.37
N ASN A 104 1.65 -22.00 -24.50
CA ASN A 104 1.70 -23.46 -24.51
C ASN A 104 0.68 -24.10 -25.45
N ASN A 105 -0.38 -23.38 -25.84
CA ASN A 105 -1.44 -23.82 -26.74
C ASN A 105 -1.14 -23.55 -28.23
N THR A 106 0.10 -23.65 -28.67
CA THR A 106 0.42 -23.68 -30.12
C THR A 106 0.08 -25.03 -30.81
N GLN A 107 -0.62 -25.94 -30.12
CA GLN A 107 -1.31 -27.05 -30.75
C GLN A 107 -2.80 -26.70 -30.85
N GLU A 108 -3.23 -26.38 -32.07
CA GLU A 108 -4.63 -26.17 -32.45
C GLU A 108 -5.48 -27.37 -32.00
N THR A 109 -6.22 -27.21 -30.91
CA THR A 109 -7.39 -28.04 -30.65
C THR A 109 -8.59 -27.23 -31.09
N GLU A 110 -9.10 -27.52 -32.30
CA GLU A 110 -10.39 -27.02 -32.77
C GLU A 110 -11.46 -27.42 -31.74
N CYS A 111 -12.00 -26.46 -31.04
CA CYS A 111 -13.17 -26.64 -30.19
C CYS A 111 -14.39 -26.59 -31.06
N ASN A 112 -15.06 -27.74 -31.30
CA ASN A 112 -16.33 -27.86 -32.03
C ASN A 112 -17.52 -27.62 -31.07
N CYS A 113 -17.57 -26.51 -30.38
CA CYS A 113 -18.67 -26.15 -29.49
C CYS A 113 -19.65 -25.23 -30.22
N GLU A 114 -20.92 -25.64 -30.39
CA GLU A 114 -22.01 -24.78 -30.78
C GLU A 114 -22.47 -24.00 -29.51
N GLY A 115 -21.77 -22.96 -29.13
CA GLY A 115 -22.12 -22.11 -27.99
C GLY A 115 -22.11 -20.63 -28.37
N THR A 116 -23.05 -19.88 -27.81
CA THR A 116 -23.16 -18.43 -28.02
C THR A 116 -22.07 -17.69 -27.24
N MET A 117 -21.24 -16.94 -27.95
CA MET A 117 -20.24 -16.07 -27.35
C MET A 117 -20.94 -14.88 -26.68
N VAL A 118 -20.87 -14.75 -25.37
CA VAL A 118 -21.31 -13.55 -24.65
C VAL A 118 -20.04 -12.71 -24.31
N VAL A 119 -19.93 -11.57 -24.99
CA VAL A 119 -18.87 -10.58 -24.75
C VAL A 119 -19.42 -9.58 -23.73
N THR A 120 -18.89 -9.58 -22.52
CA THR A 120 -19.06 -8.48 -21.57
C THR A 120 -17.84 -7.56 -21.63
N GLU A 121 -18.05 -6.24 -21.52
CA GLU A 121 -16.99 -5.23 -21.71
C GLU A 121 -15.82 -5.35 -20.72
N GLU A 122 -15.95 -6.10 -19.63
CA GLU A 122 -14.95 -6.23 -18.58
C GLU A 122 -14.08 -7.50 -18.64
N ILE A 123 -14.53 -8.56 -19.35
CA ILE A 123 -13.75 -9.79 -19.50
C ILE A 123 -13.90 -10.26 -20.95
N LYS A 124 -12.91 -9.98 -21.78
CA LYS A 124 -12.81 -10.55 -23.12
C LYS A 124 -12.35 -12.00 -23.00
N ASP A 125 -13.08 -12.91 -23.63
CA ASP A 125 -12.75 -14.32 -23.84
C ASP A 125 -13.06 -15.28 -22.69
N VAL A 126 -14.30 -15.33 -22.21
CA VAL A 126 -14.80 -16.47 -21.44
C VAL A 126 -15.84 -17.20 -22.30
N CYS A 127 -15.56 -18.45 -22.66
CA CYS A 127 -16.55 -19.34 -23.29
C CYS A 127 -17.46 -19.92 -22.20
N ILE A 128 -18.74 -19.57 -22.21
CA ILE A 128 -19.73 -20.19 -21.32
C ILE A 128 -20.38 -21.31 -22.12
N CYS A 129 -20.03 -22.55 -21.89
CA CYS A 129 -20.68 -23.72 -22.46
C CYS A 129 -21.76 -24.23 -21.50
N GLU A 130 -22.97 -24.45 -21.98
CA GLU A 130 -24.09 -24.96 -21.18
C GLU A 130 -24.06 -26.48 -20.92
N THR A 131 -23.06 -27.21 -21.42
CA THR A 131 -22.93 -28.67 -21.24
C THR A 131 -21.45 -29.04 -21.02
N ASP A 132 -21.19 -30.12 -20.30
CA ASP A 132 -19.89 -30.68 -19.94
C ASP A 132 -18.85 -30.70 -21.09
N CYS A 133 -18.35 -29.55 -21.43
CA CYS A 133 -17.29 -29.34 -22.38
C CYS A 133 -15.97 -29.38 -21.63
N ASN A 134 -15.06 -30.27 -22.00
CA ASN A 134 -13.69 -30.30 -21.52
C ASN A 134 -12.86 -29.17 -22.15
N CYS A 135 -13.48 -28.01 -22.36
CA CYS A 135 -12.76 -26.79 -22.69
C CYS A 135 -11.94 -26.43 -21.45
N LEU A 136 -10.64 -26.36 -21.60
CA LEU A 136 -9.73 -25.83 -20.59
C LEU A 136 -10.13 -24.37 -20.30
N THR A 137 -11.19 -24.18 -19.49
CA THR A 137 -11.27 -22.96 -18.71
C THR A 137 -10.02 -22.94 -17.86
N PRO A 138 -9.19 -21.91 -17.91
CA PRO A 138 -8.15 -21.82 -16.90
C PRO A 138 -8.87 -21.96 -15.56
N ASP A 139 -8.44 -22.92 -14.75
CA ASP A 139 -8.84 -23.04 -13.36
C ASP A 139 -8.45 -21.72 -12.69
N THR A 140 -9.28 -20.68 -12.88
CA THR A 140 -9.20 -19.41 -12.15
C THR A 140 -9.84 -19.56 -10.79
N ASP A 141 -10.27 -20.78 -10.45
CA ASP A 141 -10.74 -21.09 -9.12
C ASP A 141 -9.60 -20.89 -8.13
N GLY A 142 -9.58 -19.66 -7.56
CA GLY A 142 -9.14 -19.50 -6.21
C GLY A 142 -7.68 -19.19 -5.94
N GLN A 143 -6.86 -18.74 -6.87
CA GLN A 143 -5.53 -18.21 -6.51
C GLN A 143 -5.62 -16.72 -6.12
N MET A 144 -6.40 -16.42 -5.08
CA MET A 144 -6.31 -15.12 -4.42
C MET A 144 -5.00 -15.05 -3.63
N ILE A 145 -4.27 -13.96 -3.80
CA ILE A 145 -3.09 -13.70 -2.97
C ILE A 145 -3.58 -13.16 -1.63
N MET A 146 -3.50 -14.02 -0.62
CA MET A 146 -3.88 -13.73 0.76
C MET A 146 -2.64 -13.83 1.64
N ARG A 147 -2.56 -12.99 2.68
CA ARG A 147 -1.50 -13.03 3.69
C ARG A 147 -2.10 -12.97 5.08
N SER A 148 -1.62 -13.82 5.97
CA SER A 148 -1.85 -13.71 7.41
C SER A 148 -1.07 -12.52 7.99
N THR A 149 -1.38 -12.12 9.24
CA THR A 149 -0.63 -11.09 9.97
C THR A 149 0.88 -11.38 9.98
N ASP A 150 1.30 -12.61 10.25
CA ASP A 150 2.72 -12.95 10.30
C ASP A 150 3.37 -12.87 8.90
N GLU A 151 2.68 -13.28 7.83
CA GLU A 151 3.15 -13.14 6.45
C GLU A 151 3.20 -11.67 6.00
N MET A 152 2.29 -10.81 6.49
CA MET A 152 2.37 -9.35 6.28
C MET A 152 3.62 -8.77 6.93
N ILE A 153 3.92 -9.16 8.16
CA ILE A 153 5.13 -8.71 8.86
C ILE A 153 6.39 -9.15 8.09
N ASP A 154 6.44 -10.41 7.64
CA ASP A 154 7.55 -10.91 6.82
C ASP A 154 7.67 -10.18 5.49
N TYR A 155 6.55 -9.79 4.91
CA TYR A 155 6.51 -9.00 3.68
C TYR A 155 7.12 -7.61 3.87
N TYR A 156 6.71 -6.89 4.93
CA TYR A 156 7.29 -5.58 5.26
C TYR A 156 8.76 -5.66 5.63
N GLU A 157 9.19 -6.71 6.32
CA GLU A 157 10.61 -6.89 6.64
C GLU A 157 11.46 -6.99 5.36
N LYS A 158 11.00 -7.75 4.35
CA LYS A 158 11.67 -7.84 3.04
C LYS A 158 11.72 -6.49 2.32
N LEU A 159 10.66 -5.68 2.42
CA LEU A 159 10.63 -4.33 1.82
C LEU A 159 11.62 -3.40 2.52
N VAL A 160 11.61 -3.36 3.85
CA VAL A 160 12.52 -2.52 4.66
C VAL A 160 13.98 -2.89 4.47
N ASP A 161 14.28 -4.18 4.32
CA ASP A 161 15.67 -4.64 4.10
C ASP A 161 16.17 -4.31 2.67
N LYS A 162 15.27 -4.23 1.68
CA LYS A 162 15.63 -3.96 0.27
C LYS A 162 15.62 -2.47 -0.08
N TYR A 163 14.73 -1.69 0.52
CA TYR A 163 14.50 -0.30 0.14
C TYR A 163 14.73 0.66 1.31
N PRO A 164 15.08 1.93 1.05
CA PRO A 164 15.32 2.91 2.10
C PRO A 164 14.02 3.46 2.70
N ILE A 165 13.20 2.56 3.24
CA ILE A 165 11.94 2.88 3.90
C ILE A 165 12.23 3.37 5.31
N VAL A 166 11.69 4.51 5.71
CA VAL A 166 11.86 5.11 7.04
C VAL A 166 10.59 5.08 7.88
N SER A 167 9.43 4.87 7.26
CA SER A 167 8.17 4.72 7.97
C SER A 167 7.16 3.89 7.17
N ILE A 168 6.29 3.19 7.89
CA ILE A 168 5.09 2.55 7.36
C ILE A 168 3.93 2.96 8.24
N GLU A 169 2.90 3.55 7.63
CA GLU A 169 1.63 3.92 8.23
C GLU A 169 0.65 2.78 8.02
N ASP A 170 -0.12 2.47 9.05
CA ASP A 170 -1.14 1.43 9.12
C ASP A 170 -0.78 0.12 8.40
N PRO A 171 0.34 -0.53 8.81
CA PRO A 171 0.81 -1.76 8.19
C PRO A 171 -0.10 -2.97 8.41
N LEU A 172 -1.01 -2.92 9.39
CA LEU A 172 -1.93 -3.98 9.79
C LEU A 172 -3.31 -3.38 10.09
N ASP A 173 -4.31 -4.26 10.19
CA ASP A 173 -5.67 -3.88 10.59
C ASP A 173 -5.69 -3.12 11.93
N GLU A 174 -6.58 -2.14 12.04
CA GLU A 174 -6.68 -1.22 13.19
C GLU A 174 -7.09 -1.90 14.51
N GLU A 175 -7.62 -3.12 14.45
CA GLU A 175 -7.97 -3.92 15.62
C GLU A 175 -7.02 -5.11 15.87
N ASP A 176 -6.03 -5.36 14.99
CA ASP A 176 -5.03 -6.41 15.18
C ASP A 176 -3.91 -5.97 16.15
N TRP A 177 -4.26 -5.70 17.40
CA TRP A 177 -3.32 -5.24 18.44
C TRP A 177 -2.16 -6.20 18.70
N ASP A 178 -2.38 -7.50 18.56
CA ASP A 178 -1.33 -8.51 18.73
C ASP A 178 -0.35 -8.50 17.55
N GLY A 179 -0.85 -8.33 16.35
CA GLY A 179 -0.03 -8.12 15.16
C GLY A 179 0.78 -6.83 15.24
N TRP A 180 0.16 -5.72 15.66
CA TRP A 180 0.85 -4.46 15.86
C TRP A 180 1.97 -4.54 16.89
N LYS A 181 1.78 -5.29 17.97
CA LYS A 181 2.86 -5.57 18.92
C LYS A 181 4.01 -6.32 18.26
N LYS A 182 3.70 -7.42 17.54
CA LYS A 182 4.71 -8.24 16.84
C LYS A 182 5.52 -7.42 15.83
N ILE A 183 4.85 -6.64 14.97
CA ILE A 183 5.55 -5.82 13.97
C ILE A 183 6.41 -4.76 14.64
N THR A 184 5.95 -4.18 15.76
CA THR A 184 6.72 -3.19 16.51
C THR A 184 7.97 -3.80 17.14
N GLU A 185 7.90 -4.99 17.68
CA GLU A 185 9.07 -5.72 18.19
C GLU A 185 10.08 -6.01 17.08
N ARG A 186 9.63 -6.34 15.86
CA ARG A 186 10.50 -6.70 14.72
C ARG A 186 11.08 -5.48 13.99
N LEU A 187 10.29 -4.47 13.72
CA LEU A 187 10.64 -3.35 12.83
C LEU A 187 10.75 -1.99 13.55
N GLY A 188 10.16 -1.82 14.72
CA GLY A 188 10.06 -0.53 15.39
C GLY A 188 11.41 0.12 15.78
N ARG A 189 12.52 -0.65 15.80
CA ARG A 189 13.86 -0.11 15.98
C ARG A 189 14.51 0.35 14.68
N LYS A 190 14.03 -0.13 13.53
CA LYS A 190 14.56 0.19 12.20
C LYS A 190 13.84 1.39 11.58
N ILE A 191 12.51 1.43 11.73
CA ILE A 191 11.63 2.40 11.07
C ILE A 191 10.57 2.97 12.03
N MET A 192 9.90 4.05 11.60
CA MET A 192 8.66 4.48 12.24
C MET A 192 7.51 3.57 11.79
N LEU A 193 6.73 3.12 12.77
CA LEU A 193 5.44 2.46 12.58
C LEU A 193 4.38 3.44 13.06
N VAL A 194 3.63 3.98 12.12
CA VAL A 194 2.72 5.09 12.35
C VAL A 194 1.29 4.55 12.43
N GLY A 195 0.60 4.84 13.52
CA GLY A 195 -0.83 4.53 13.63
C GLY A 195 -1.65 5.77 13.25
N ASP A 196 -2.42 5.68 12.17
CA ASP A 196 -3.50 6.59 11.82
C ASP A 196 -4.83 5.99 12.29
N ASP A 197 -5.37 5.02 11.59
CA ASP A 197 -6.65 4.36 11.95
C ASP A 197 -6.53 3.57 13.25
N LEU A 198 -5.34 3.02 13.54
CA LEU A 198 -5.06 2.41 14.84
C LEU A 198 -5.40 3.33 16.02
N PHE A 199 -5.08 4.62 15.91
CA PHE A 199 -5.20 5.57 17.02
C PHE A 199 -6.27 6.65 16.85
N VAL A 200 -6.64 7.01 15.62
CA VAL A 200 -7.63 8.04 15.25
C VAL A 200 -7.50 9.34 16.06
N THR A 201 -6.26 9.75 16.36
CA THR A 201 -5.95 10.92 17.22
C THR A 201 -6.59 10.83 18.64
N ASN A 202 -6.93 9.62 19.10
CA ASN A 202 -7.64 9.37 20.34
C ASN A 202 -6.68 8.94 21.46
N VAL A 203 -6.65 9.69 22.57
CA VAL A 203 -5.75 9.43 23.69
C VAL A 203 -5.97 8.06 24.34
N THR A 204 -7.19 7.55 24.35
CA THR A 204 -7.51 6.23 24.94
C THR A 204 -6.96 5.11 24.09
N ARG A 205 -7.12 5.17 22.74
CA ARG A 205 -6.52 4.21 21.83
C ARG A 205 -4.99 4.28 21.85
N LEU A 206 -4.43 5.50 21.89
CA LEU A 206 -2.98 5.70 22.03
C LEU A 206 -2.47 5.05 23.34
N GLN A 207 -3.15 5.27 24.47
CA GLN A 207 -2.75 4.65 25.74
C GLN A 207 -2.81 3.12 25.71
N ARG A 208 -3.81 2.55 24.99
CA ARG A 208 -3.86 1.10 24.74
C ARG A 208 -2.62 0.64 23.95
N GLY A 209 -2.25 1.35 22.89
CA GLY A 209 -1.07 1.04 22.09
C GLY A 209 0.23 1.12 22.90
N ILE A 210 0.39 2.17 23.70
CA ILE A 210 1.53 2.34 24.61
C ILE A 210 1.65 1.16 25.58
N ASN A 211 0.53 0.79 26.24
CA ASN A 211 0.52 -0.29 27.20
C ASN A 211 0.83 -1.67 26.59
N ASN A 212 0.48 -1.86 25.31
CA ASN A 212 0.72 -3.11 24.57
C ASN A 212 2.05 -3.11 23.80
N GLY A 213 2.74 -1.96 23.70
CA GLY A 213 3.98 -1.84 22.92
C GLY A 213 3.74 -1.84 21.41
N CYS A 214 2.62 -1.24 20.95
CA CYS A 214 2.23 -1.16 19.55
C CYS A 214 2.62 0.19 18.95
N ALA A 215 3.21 0.21 17.75
CA ALA A 215 3.67 1.40 17.04
C ALA A 215 4.78 2.18 17.79
N ASN A 216 5.26 3.26 17.19
CA ASN A 216 6.20 4.20 17.79
C ASN A 216 5.99 5.64 17.29
N ALA A 217 4.94 5.83 16.49
CA ALA A 217 4.49 7.14 16.01
C ALA A 217 2.96 7.15 15.85
N ILE A 218 2.39 8.33 15.86
CA ILE A 218 0.96 8.58 15.66
C ILE A 218 0.76 9.68 14.63
N LEU A 219 -0.19 9.49 13.73
CA LEU A 219 -0.68 10.55 12.85
C LEU A 219 -1.70 11.42 13.60
N ILE A 220 -1.62 12.72 13.44
CA ILE A 220 -2.47 13.68 14.13
C ILE A 220 -3.42 14.33 13.14
N LYS A 221 -4.71 14.11 13.35
CA LYS A 221 -5.82 14.63 12.56
C LYS A 221 -6.85 15.28 13.49
N PRO A 222 -6.78 16.60 13.74
CA PRO A 222 -7.67 17.25 14.73
C PRO A 222 -9.16 17.04 14.50
N ASN A 223 -9.56 16.89 13.23
CA ASN A 223 -10.96 16.67 12.87
C ASN A 223 -11.45 15.23 13.12
N GLN A 224 -10.57 14.25 13.31
CA GLN A 224 -10.97 12.90 13.73
C GLN A 224 -11.46 12.87 15.16
N ILE A 225 -10.76 13.56 16.08
CA ILE A 225 -11.16 13.65 17.49
C ILE A 225 -12.14 14.79 17.75
N GLY A 226 -12.10 15.86 16.96
CA GLY A 226 -13.09 16.91 16.94
C GLY A 226 -12.84 18.09 17.90
N SER A 227 -11.84 18.02 18.77
CA SER A 227 -11.46 19.16 19.63
C SER A 227 -9.97 19.36 19.70
N LEU A 228 -9.53 20.62 19.77
CA LEU A 228 -8.13 20.98 19.92
C LEU A 228 -7.56 20.52 21.26
N THR A 229 -8.37 20.54 22.31
CA THR A 229 -7.96 20.08 23.65
C THR A 229 -7.59 18.60 23.64
N GLU A 230 -8.41 17.74 23.05
CA GLU A 230 -8.14 16.31 22.95
C GLU A 230 -6.96 16.03 22.01
N THR A 231 -6.85 16.78 20.89
CA THR A 231 -5.69 16.72 20.00
C THR A 231 -4.40 17.02 20.77
N MET A 232 -4.35 18.11 21.53
CA MET A 232 -3.17 18.48 22.32
C MET A 232 -2.88 17.48 23.42
N LEU A 233 -3.90 16.92 24.08
CA LEU A 233 -3.72 15.86 25.07
C LEU A 233 -3.09 14.62 24.43
N THR A 234 -3.56 14.21 23.27
CA THR A 234 -2.99 13.08 22.52
C THR A 234 -1.53 13.31 22.14
N ILE A 235 -1.19 14.52 21.64
CA ILE A 235 0.19 14.91 21.31
C ILE A 235 1.09 14.86 22.54
N LEU A 236 0.65 15.41 23.67
CA LEU A 236 1.43 15.42 24.91
C LEU A 236 1.65 13.99 25.42
N THR A 237 0.60 13.18 25.45
CA THR A 237 0.69 11.76 25.85
C THR A 237 1.65 10.99 24.94
N ALA A 238 1.61 11.19 23.62
CA ALA A 238 2.55 10.58 22.68
C ALA A 238 4.01 10.97 23.02
N LYS A 239 4.28 12.25 23.18
CA LYS A 239 5.62 12.77 23.51
C LYS A 239 6.14 12.27 24.85
N GLU A 240 5.31 12.21 25.88
CA GLU A 240 5.68 11.70 27.21
C GLU A 240 6.10 10.23 27.18
N HIS A 241 5.55 9.45 26.24
CA HIS A 241 5.89 8.03 26.09
C HIS A 241 6.85 7.73 24.94
N GLY A 242 7.50 8.77 24.36
CA GLY A 242 8.53 8.61 23.33
C GLY A 242 8.01 8.31 21.93
N TYR A 243 6.70 8.45 21.69
CA TYR A 243 6.12 8.37 20.35
C TYR A 243 6.41 9.64 19.56
N ARG A 244 6.64 9.49 18.26
CA ARG A 244 6.70 10.62 17.33
C ARG A 244 5.29 11.02 16.93
N THR A 245 5.09 12.32 16.68
CA THR A 245 3.83 12.85 16.16
C THR A 245 4.04 13.39 14.77
N ILE A 246 3.14 13.05 13.85
CA ILE A 246 3.14 13.51 12.46
C ILE A 246 1.85 14.26 12.24
N MET A 247 1.93 15.53 11.82
CA MET A 247 0.76 16.32 11.45
C MET A 247 0.31 15.92 10.05
N SER A 248 -0.94 15.46 9.94
CA SER A 248 -1.52 15.07 8.67
C SER A 248 -2.10 16.26 7.93
N HIS A 249 -2.02 16.22 6.59
CA HIS A 249 -2.85 17.07 5.74
C HIS A 249 -4.33 16.71 5.89
N ARG A 250 -5.21 17.67 5.61
CA ARG A 250 -6.65 17.45 5.54
C ARG A 250 -7.20 18.15 4.29
N SER A 251 -8.42 17.80 3.88
CA SER A 251 -9.04 18.33 2.65
C SER A 251 -9.27 19.86 2.66
N GLY A 252 -9.29 20.47 3.83
CA GLY A 252 -9.49 21.92 4.03
C GLY A 252 -8.25 22.64 4.53
N GLU A 253 -7.09 22.38 3.92
CA GLU A 253 -5.83 23.03 4.29
C GLU A 253 -5.92 24.56 4.22
N THR A 254 -5.34 25.22 5.21
CA THR A 254 -5.24 26.67 5.32
C THR A 254 -3.81 27.10 5.63
N GLU A 255 -3.56 28.42 5.72
CA GLU A 255 -2.26 28.96 6.15
C GLU A 255 -2.03 28.85 7.67
N ASP A 256 -2.99 28.32 8.42
CA ASP A 256 -2.88 28.16 9.88
C ASP A 256 -1.92 27.04 10.25
N THR A 257 -0.86 27.40 10.97
CA THR A 257 0.20 26.49 11.42
C THR A 257 0.14 26.20 12.92
N PHE A 258 -0.97 26.47 13.58
CA PHE A 258 -1.08 26.37 15.03
C PHE A 258 -0.71 25.00 15.59
N ILE A 259 -1.00 23.93 14.88
CA ILE A 259 -0.73 22.55 15.31
C ILE A 259 0.62 22.00 14.86
N ALA A 260 1.32 22.68 13.95
CA ALA A 260 2.56 22.22 13.31
C ALA A 260 3.84 22.40 14.20
#